data_f6f2b9810a22cb186b1e0bffc6b20ffb
#
_entry.id   f6f2b9810a22cb186b1e0bffc6b20ffb
#
_cell.length_a   1.000
_cell.length_b   1.000
_cell.length_c   1.000
_cell.angle_alpha   90.00
_cell.angle_beta   90.00
_cell.angle_gamma   90.00
#
_symmetry.space_group_name_H-M   'P 1'
#
loop_
_entity.id
_entity.type
_entity.pdbx_description
1 polymer ?
#
loop_
_entity_poly.entity_id
_entity_poly.type
_entity_poly.pdbx_seq_one_letter_code
_entity_poly.pdbx_strand_id
1 'polypeptide(L)'
;MKKGRLYNRQEIEIISKSAIGKSVNDILNEEVVTIENEVSPNKGGLGQLVEQFLFGIQTNNDSEPDFMPAGIELKVTPYKKLKDGRLSAKERLVLNIIDYMNEYKNEFNSSHFWFKNNTIQLLWYLWEPNKDNKDLKITHEKLFELAKSEDLKQIEEDWKYIIKKIKSGKAHELSEADTMYLGACTKGENSSSLREQPFSKIKAMQRAFCFKTSYMTQLVRKYIGDYSNVEKVLKGTTNTFNEFINNIVDKYKGKTQKELMSEFGLESNAKNINNMLISRMFNVKSKLAETEEFQKAKIIPKTIRIEENGRIKESISFPYFKYTEIVKQDWEECDLKEELETTKYMFFVFKMENGEYVFKGIKLWNMPEIDIETSVMEMWKKTYNTIKSGNIVKSIENGIRKTNFVGMSENNVCHVRPHGRDAKDTCKLPVPDKLTGANEYTKHCFWINNTYIRKIFEEYL
;
A
#
# COMPACT_ATOMS: atom_id res chain seq x y z
N MET A 1 -15.77 26.98 -29.38
CA MET A 1 -14.76 26.15 -28.72
C MET A 1 -13.46 26.94 -28.67
N LYS A 2 -13.05 27.48 -27.50
CA LYS A 2 -11.69 28.02 -27.33
C LYS A 2 -10.75 26.81 -27.30
N LYS A 3 -9.85 26.68 -28.31
CA LYS A 3 -8.73 25.76 -28.24
C LYS A 3 -7.99 26.06 -26.94
N GLY A 4 -7.79 25.06 -26.08
CA GLY A 4 -7.00 25.20 -24.86
C GLY A 4 -5.65 25.83 -25.17
N ARG A 5 -5.16 26.67 -24.27
CA ARG A 5 -3.84 27.32 -24.41
C ARG A 5 -2.78 26.19 -24.45
N LEU A 6 -1.90 26.24 -25.42
CA LEU A 6 -0.77 25.34 -25.51
C LEU A 6 0.33 25.84 -24.57
N TYR A 7 0.70 25.04 -23.59
CA TYR A 7 1.76 25.34 -22.63
C TYR A 7 3.06 24.67 -23.03
N ASN A 8 4.17 25.41 -22.95
CA ASN A 8 5.49 24.83 -22.98
C ASN A 8 5.95 24.47 -21.55
N ARG A 9 7.04 23.71 -21.44
CA ARG A 9 7.56 23.23 -20.15
C ARG A 9 7.85 24.38 -19.16
N GLN A 10 8.46 25.47 -19.61
CA GLN A 10 8.82 26.60 -18.75
C GLN A 10 7.57 27.30 -18.20
N GLU A 11 6.54 27.48 -19.02
CA GLU A 11 5.27 28.09 -18.61
C GLU A 11 4.60 27.23 -17.53
N ILE A 12 4.58 25.90 -17.71
CA ILE A 12 3.99 24.96 -16.72
C ILE A 12 4.71 25.11 -15.38
N GLU A 13 6.04 25.12 -15.38
CA GLU A 13 6.84 25.27 -14.16
C GLU A 13 6.61 26.64 -13.49
N ILE A 14 6.54 27.73 -14.25
CA ILE A 14 6.29 29.08 -13.73
C ILE A 14 4.90 29.16 -13.09
N ILE A 15 3.86 28.66 -13.76
CA ILE A 15 2.50 28.64 -13.25
C ILE A 15 2.42 27.77 -12.00
N SER A 16 3.01 26.59 -12.00
CA SER A 16 3.05 25.69 -10.84
C SER A 16 3.70 26.35 -9.63
N LYS A 17 4.83 27.05 -9.82
CA LYS A 17 5.51 27.81 -8.75
C LYS A 17 4.67 28.96 -8.22
N SER A 18 3.92 29.65 -9.08
CA SER A 18 3.05 30.75 -8.67
C SER A 18 1.86 30.33 -7.82
N ALA A 19 1.50 29.04 -7.87
CA ALA A 19 0.43 28.46 -7.06
C ALA A 19 0.86 28.11 -5.62
N ILE A 20 2.16 28.10 -5.31
CA ILE A 20 2.65 27.76 -3.99
C ILE A 20 2.16 28.80 -2.96
N GLY A 21 1.57 28.32 -1.85
CA GLY A 21 0.97 29.14 -0.82
C GLY A 21 -0.48 29.53 -1.07
N LYS A 22 -1.01 29.27 -2.26
CA LYS A 22 -2.39 29.62 -2.64
C LYS A 22 -3.33 28.43 -2.54
N SER A 23 -4.56 28.71 -2.18
CA SER A 23 -5.70 27.81 -2.31
C SER A 23 -6.43 28.07 -3.65
N VAL A 24 -7.39 27.22 -4.01
CA VAL A 24 -8.24 27.47 -5.18
C VAL A 24 -9.02 28.78 -5.02
N ASN A 25 -9.52 29.07 -3.80
CA ASN A 25 -10.21 30.32 -3.53
C ASN A 25 -9.29 31.54 -3.67
N ASP A 26 -8.02 31.45 -3.28
CA ASP A 26 -7.03 32.52 -3.53
C ASP A 26 -6.81 32.76 -5.02
N ILE A 27 -6.67 31.68 -5.81
CA ILE A 27 -6.48 31.75 -7.27
C ILE A 27 -7.70 32.40 -7.96
N LEU A 28 -8.91 32.00 -7.56
CA LEU A 28 -10.15 32.58 -8.11
C LEU A 28 -10.32 34.07 -7.80
N ASN A 29 -9.86 34.51 -6.63
CA ASN A 29 -9.95 35.92 -6.21
C ASN A 29 -8.91 36.81 -6.93
N GLU A 30 -7.77 36.24 -7.35
CA GLU A 30 -6.73 36.99 -8.10
C GLU A 30 -7.07 37.17 -9.59
N GLU A 31 -7.77 36.22 -10.18
CA GLU A 31 -8.29 36.34 -11.54
C GLU A 31 -9.66 37.01 -11.50
N VAL A 32 -9.75 38.26 -11.91
CA VAL A 32 -10.99 38.92 -12.30
C VAL A 32 -11.47 38.25 -13.60
N VAL A 33 -11.86 37.00 -13.54
CA VAL A 33 -12.41 36.25 -14.66
C VAL A 33 -13.91 36.11 -14.44
N THR A 34 -14.66 36.87 -15.16
CA THR A 34 -16.08 36.63 -15.46
C THR A 34 -16.21 35.29 -16.18
N ILE A 35 -16.20 34.19 -15.41
CA ILE A 35 -16.61 32.89 -15.92
C ILE A 35 -18.08 32.72 -15.57
N GLU A 36 -18.95 33.11 -16.46
CA GLU A 36 -20.34 32.66 -16.54
C GLU A 36 -20.33 31.18 -16.95
N ASN A 37 -20.05 30.28 -16.02
CA ASN A 37 -20.43 28.87 -16.11
C ASN A 37 -20.60 28.34 -14.70
N GLU A 38 -21.83 28.02 -14.37
CA GLU A 38 -22.23 27.29 -13.17
C GLU A 38 -21.54 25.91 -13.16
N VAL A 39 -20.32 25.84 -12.61
CA VAL A 39 -19.74 24.56 -12.22
C VAL A 39 -20.30 24.19 -10.88
N SER A 40 -21.11 23.14 -10.85
CA SER A 40 -21.66 22.59 -9.61
C SER A 40 -20.51 22.32 -8.62
N PRO A 41 -20.47 22.97 -7.45
CA PRO A 41 -19.29 23.03 -6.57
C PRO A 41 -18.91 21.70 -5.90
N ASN A 42 -19.67 20.62 -6.08
CA ASN A 42 -19.64 19.47 -5.20
C ASN A 42 -19.21 18.12 -5.81
N LYS A 43 -18.65 18.07 -7.03
CA LYS A 43 -18.30 16.79 -7.67
C LYS A 43 -16.88 16.66 -8.19
N GLY A 44 -15.99 17.62 -8.01
CA GLY A 44 -14.59 17.55 -8.47
C GLY A 44 -13.62 17.59 -7.29
N GLY A 45 -12.65 16.66 -7.24
CA GLY A 45 -11.52 16.75 -6.31
C GLY A 45 -10.64 17.97 -6.58
N LEU A 46 -9.74 18.34 -5.66
CA LEU A 46 -8.85 19.50 -5.81
C LEU A 46 -8.05 19.49 -7.14
N GLY A 47 -7.71 18.30 -7.65
CA GLY A 47 -7.03 18.13 -8.93
C GLY A 47 -7.78 18.80 -10.09
N GLN A 48 -9.06 18.48 -10.24
CA GLN A 48 -9.90 19.06 -11.31
C GLN A 48 -10.04 20.58 -11.18
N LEU A 49 -10.14 21.09 -9.96
CA LEU A 49 -10.21 22.53 -9.71
C LEU A 49 -8.90 23.23 -10.12
N VAL A 50 -7.75 22.63 -9.83
CA VAL A 50 -6.43 23.14 -10.22
C VAL A 50 -6.26 23.10 -11.74
N GLU A 51 -6.61 21.99 -12.40
CA GLU A 51 -6.60 21.88 -13.87
C GLU A 51 -7.42 23.01 -14.51
N GLN A 52 -8.62 23.22 -14.00
CA GLN A 52 -9.55 24.19 -14.58
C GLN A 52 -9.17 25.65 -14.27
N PHE A 53 -8.87 25.97 -13.01
CA PHE A 53 -8.73 27.36 -12.59
C PHE A 53 -7.29 27.85 -12.64
N LEU A 54 -6.28 27.00 -12.41
CA LEU A 54 -4.89 27.40 -12.50
C LEU A 54 -4.36 27.34 -13.95
N PHE A 55 -4.74 26.29 -14.70
CA PHE A 55 -4.22 26.07 -16.05
C PHE A 55 -5.27 26.32 -17.17
N GLY A 56 -6.54 26.51 -16.83
CA GLY A 56 -7.60 26.70 -17.82
C GLY A 56 -7.86 25.47 -18.70
N ILE A 57 -7.48 24.29 -18.23
CA ILE A 57 -7.69 23.01 -18.92
C ILE A 57 -9.09 22.51 -18.59
N GLN A 58 -9.88 22.16 -19.61
CA GLN A 58 -11.14 21.46 -19.40
C GLN A 58 -10.85 20.00 -19.05
N THR A 59 -11.42 19.53 -17.94
CA THR A 59 -11.35 18.12 -17.57
C THR A 59 -11.88 17.25 -18.69
N ASN A 60 -11.04 16.35 -19.15
CA ASN A 60 -11.39 15.37 -20.17
C ASN A 60 -10.97 13.96 -19.70
N ASN A 61 -11.42 12.93 -20.42
CA ASN A 61 -11.01 11.54 -20.19
C ASN A 61 -10.02 11.09 -21.29
N ASP A 62 -9.22 12.03 -21.83
CA ASP A 62 -8.30 11.73 -22.91
C ASP A 62 -7.18 10.81 -22.46
N SER A 63 -6.73 9.99 -23.37
CA SER A 63 -5.60 9.08 -23.15
C SER A 63 -4.25 9.77 -23.19
N GLU A 64 -4.22 11.04 -23.62
CA GLU A 64 -3.02 11.87 -23.77
C GLU A 64 -2.66 12.58 -22.47
N PRO A 65 -1.39 13.02 -22.30
CA PRO A 65 -0.99 13.90 -21.21
C PRO A 65 -1.76 15.24 -21.22
N ASP A 66 -2.03 15.83 -20.06
CA ASP A 66 -2.79 17.07 -19.90
C ASP A 66 -2.16 18.26 -20.67
N PHE A 67 -0.84 18.29 -20.76
CA PHE A 67 -0.08 19.27 -21.55
C PHE A 67 0.56 18.59 -22.77
N MET A 68 -0.26 18.18 -23.73
CA MET A 68 0.13 17.34 -24.86
C MET A 68 1.37 17.83 -25.63
N PRO A 69 1.50 19.12 -26.00
CA PRO A 69 2.70 19.55 -26.72
C PRO A 69 3.98 19.43 -25.91
N ALA A 70 3.90 19.55 -24.58
CA ALA A 70 5.04 19.40 -23.69
C ALA A 70 5.26 17.96 -23.21
N GLY A 71 4.29 17.04 -23.46
CA GLY A 71 4.33 15.66 -22.99
C GLY A 71 4.31 15.55 -21.45
N ILE A 72 3.59 16.45 -20.77
CA ILE A 72 3.56 16.52 -19.30
C ILE A 72 2.16 16.25 -18.80
N GLU A 73 2.04 15.31 -17.89
CA GLU A 73 0.82 15.02 -17.12
C GLU A 73 0.78 15.85 -15.84
N LEU A 74 -0.37 16.40 -15.47
CA LEU A 74 -0.58 17.11 -14.21
C LEU A 74 -1.14 16.18 -13.14
N LYS A 75 -0.54 16.19 -11.95
CA LYS A 75 -1.08 15.46 -10.81
C LYS A 75 -1.05 16.33 -9.56
N VAL A 76 -2.21 16.45 -8.92
CA VAL A 76 -2.37 17.15 -7.64
C VAL A 76 -2.63 16.10 -6.57
N THR A 77 -1.81 16.04 -5.53
CA THR A 77 -1.83 14.94 -4.56
C THR A 77 -1.68 15.42 -3.12
N PRO A 78 -2.47 14.85 -2.18
CA PRO A 78 -2.41 15.23 -0.79
C PRO A 78 -1.28 14.55 -0.02
N TYR A 79 -0.72 15.28 0.93
CA TYR A 79 0.06 14.68 2.00
C TYR A 79 -0.45 15.15 3.37
N LYS A 80 -0.10 14.40 4.40
CA LYS A 80 -0.51 14.68 5.79
C LYS A 80 0.68 14.63 6.75
N LYS A 81 0.55 15.32 7.87
CA LYS A 81 1.47 15.24 8.98
C LYS A 81 0.97 14.19 9.98
N LEU A 82 1.81 13.24 10.30
CA LEU A 82 1.52 12.21 11.30
C LEU A 82 1.65 12.79 12.72
N LYS A 83 1.14 12.09 13.73
CA LYS A 83 1.19 12.53 15.13
C LYS A 83 2.62 12.76 15.66
N ASP A 84 3.57 12.02 15.13
CA ASP A 84 5.01 12.14 15.47
C ASP A 84 5.74 13.21 14.64
N GLY A 85 5.01 13.97 13.82
CA GLY A 85 5.54 15.05 13.01
C GLY A 85 6.05 14.63 11.64
N ARG A 86 6.22 13.34 11.36
CA ARG A 86 6.66 12.86 10.04
C ARG A 86 5.60 13.12 8.97
N LEU A 87 6.07 13.34 7.75
CA LEU A 87 5.21 13.51 6.58
C LEU A 87 4.89 12.15 5.95
N SER A 88 3.66 12.02 5.43
CA SER A 88 3.18 10.85 4.72
C SER A 88 2.27 11.28 3.58
N ALA A 89 2.34 10.62 2.43
CA ALA A 89 1.27 10.73 1.44
C ALA A 89 -0.05 10.31 2.09
N LYS A 90 -1.15 10.95 1.70
CA LYS A 90 -2.47 10.59 2.20
C LYS A 90 -3.05 9.40 1.42
N GLU A 91 -2.71 9.30 0.14
CA GLU A 91 -3.23 8.30 -0.79
C GLU A 91 -2.19 7.89 -1.85
N ARG A 92 -2.50 6.85 -2.61
CA ARG A 92 -1.76 6.46 -3.82
C ARG A 92 -1.96 7.50 -4.91
N LEU A 93 -1.00 7.61 -5.81
CA LEU A 93 -1.14 8.46 -7.00
C LEU A 93 -1.63 7.62 -8.18
N VAL A 94 -2.91 7.76 -8.51
CA VAL A 94 -3.48 7.09 -9.67
C VAL A 94 -2.96 7.74 -10.96
N LEU A 95 -2.47 6.92 -11.88
CA LEU A 95 -1.90 7.34 -13.16
C LEU A 95 -2.94 7.17 -14.28
N ASN A 96 -2.83 6.13 -15.08
CA ASN A 96 -3.78 5.84 -16.16
C ASN A 96 -4.41 4.46 -16.00
N ILE A 97 -5.63 4.31 -16.54
CA ILE A 97 -6.32 3.01 -16.57
C ILE A 97 -5.49 2.01 -17.40
N ILE A 98 -5.42 0.77 -16.93
CA ILE A 98 -4.78 -0.34 -17.63
C ILE A 98 -5.75 -0.86 -18.68
N ASP A 99 -5.47 -0.60 -19.96
CA ASP A 99 -6.18 -1.25 -21.06
C ASP A 99 -5.62 -2.65 -21.26
N TYR A 100 -6.26 -3.65 -20.63
CA TYR A 100 -5.81 -5.05 -20.70
C TYR A 100 -5.70 -5.57 -22.13
N MET A 101 -6.51 -5.06 -23.08
CA MET A 101 -6.54 -5.55 -24.45
C MET A 101 -5.44 -4.95 -25.34
N ASN A 102 -4.83 -3.83 -24.94
CA ASN A 102 -3.88 -3.13 -25.78
C ASN A 102 -2.52 -2.91 -25.11
N GLU A 103 -2.45 -2.64 -23.80
CA GLU A 103 -1.21 -2.30 -23.10
C GLU A 103 -0.12 -3.38 -23.26
N TYR A 104 -0.50 -4.66 -23.22
CA TYR A 104 0.43 -5.79 -23.33
C TYR A 104 1.12 -5.95 -24.70
N LYS A 105 0.66 -5.25 -25.71
CA LYS A 105 1.19 -5.31 -27.10
C LYS A 105 2.46 -4.48 -27.25
N ASN A 106 2.72 -3.59 -26.32
CA ASN A 106 3.82 -2.62 -26.39
C ASN A 106 4.99 -3.05 -25.49
N GLU A 107 6.16 -2.49 -25.79
CA GLU A 107 7.29 -2.48 -24.87
C GLU A 107 7.17 -1.29 -23.91
N PHE A 108 7.89 -1.32 -22.78
CA PHE A 108 7.78 -0.30 -21.73
C PHE A 108 7.88 1.13 -22.28
N ASN A 109 8.92 1.43 -23.04
CA ASN A 109 9.19 2.78 -23.56
C ASN A 109 8.24 3.24 -24.68
N SER A 110 7.41 2.35 -25.23
CA SER A 110 6.38 2.63 -26.23
C SER A 110 4.96 2.35 -25.69
N SER A 111 4.84 2.04 -24.40
CA SER A 111 3.57 1.77 -23.74
C SER A 111 2.75 3.05 -23.54
N HIS A 112 1.44 2.89 -23.39
CA HIS A 112 0.56 4.01 -23.03
C HIS A 112 0.91 4.55 -21.63
N PHE A 113 1.33 3.65 -20.71
CA PHE A 113 1.84 4.07 -19.41
C PHE A 113 3.01 5.08 -19.56
N TRP A 114 4.04 4.72 -20.35
CA TRP A 114 5.19 5.60 -20.57
C TRP A 114 4.81 6.89 -21.27
N PHE A 115 4.01 6.80 -22.34
CA PHE A 115 3.58 7.97 -23.10
C PHE A 115 2.91 9.02 -22.21
N LYS A 116 2.03 8.59 -21.31
CA LYS A 116 1.28 9.50 -20.44
C LYS A 116 2.05 9.96 -19.21
N ASN A 117 2.94 9.13 -18.63
CA ASN A 117 3.47 9.36 -17.29
C ASN A 117 5.00 9.50 -17.22
N ASN A 118 5.73 9.54 -18.35
CA ASN A 118 7.20 9.71 -18.30
C ASN A 118 7.63 11.05 -17.68
N THR A 119 6.78 12.07 -17.76
CA THR A 119 6.99 13.39 -17.15
C THR A 119 5.70 13.85 -16.48
N ILE A 120 5.75 14.09 -15.18
CA ILE A 120 4.60 14.47 -14.36
C ILE A 120 4.90 15.77 -13.63
N GLN A 121 4.06 16.80 -13.81
CA GLN A 121 4.06 17.96 -12.94
C GLN A 121 3.27 17.62 -11.67
N LEU A 122 3.99 17.44 -10.57
CA LEU A 122 3.41 17.14 -9.26
C LEU A 122 3.14 18.45 -8.52
N LEU A 123 1.92 18.61 -8.01
CA LEU A 123 1.56 19.64 -7.05
C LEU A 123 1.10 18.97 -5.76
N TRP A 124 1.71 19.33 -4.63
CA TRP A 124 1.33 18.81 -3.33
C TRP A 124 0.56 19.84 -2.52
N TYR A 125 -0.47 19.36 -1.81
CA TYR A 125 -1.17 20.15 -0.80
C TYR A 125 -1.20 19.42 0.55
N LEU A 126 -1.14 20.21 1.63
CA LEU A 126 -1.29 19.66 2.98
C LEU A 126 -2.77 19.41 3.25
N TRP A 127 -3.11 18.13 3.42
CA TRP A 127 -4.47 17.75 3.81
C TRP A 127 -4.71 18.08 5.29
N GLU A 128 -5.80 18.77 5.57
CA GLU A 128 -6.27 19.12 6.90
C GLU A 128 -7.70 18.58 7.10
N PRO A 129 -7.99 17.84 8.21
CA PRO A 129 -9.31 17.33 8.45
C PRO A 129 -10.31 18.49 8.63
N ASN A 130 -11.53 18.32 8.11
CA ASN A 130 -12.63 19.27 8.20
C ASN A 130 -12.43 20.61 7.46
N LYS A 131 -11.46 20.72 6.57
CA LYS A 131 -11.24 21.87 5.70
C LYS A 131 -11.80 21.59 4.31
N ASP A 132 -12.48 22.56 3.71
CA ASP A 132 -12.97 22.41 2.33
C ASP A 132 -11.79 22.29 1.36
N ASN A 133 -11.93 21.47 0.32
CA ASN A 133 -10.89 21.27 -0.68
C ASN A 133 -10.45 22.58 -1.33
N LYS A 134 -11.34 23.56 -1.51
CA LYS A 134 -11.03 24.87 -2.09
C LYS A 134 -10.16 25.76 -1.22
N ASP A 135 -10.10 25.48 0.08
CA ASP A 135 -9.30 26.22 1.06
C ASP A 135 -7.95 25.55 1.35
N LEU A 136 -7.73 24.33 0.83
CA LEU A 136 -6.47 23.64 0.97
C LEU A 136 -5.42 24.29 0.07
N LYS A 137 -4.24 24.57 0.64
CA LYS A 137 -3.17 25.31 -0.05
C LYS A 137 -2.21 24.36 -0.74
N ILE A 138 -1.87 24.68 -1.98
CA ILE A 138 -0.74 24.08 -2.68
C ILE A 138 0.53 24.53 -1.94
N THR A 139 1.35 23.60 -1.52
CA THR A 139 2.52 23.86 -0.69
C THR A 139 3.84 23.65 -1.43
N HIS A 140 3.88 22.71 -2.37
CA HIS A 140 5.09 22.34 -3.10
C HIS A 140 4.74 21.90 -4.53
N GLU A 141 5.73 22.04 -5.41
CA GLU A 141 5.67 21.57 -6.78
C GLU A 141 6.95 20.81 -7.15
N LYS A 142 6.85 19.91 -8.11
CA LYS A 142 7.99 19.22 -8.69
C LYS A 142 7.69 18.70 -10.09
N LEU A 143 8.51 19.06 -11.05
CA LEU A 143 8.54 18.35 -12.32
C LEU A 143 9.29 17.03 -12.11
N PHE A 144 8.55 15.93 -12.07
CA PHE A 144 9.05 14.57 -11.88
C PHE A 144 9.26 13.91 -13.25
N GLU A 145 10.50 13.64 -13.59
CA GLU A 145 10.89 12.98 -14.85
C GLU A 145 11.30 11.54 -14.54
N LEU A 146 10.49 10.59 -14.97
CA LEU A 146 10.70 9.17 -14.70
C LEU A 146 12.03 8.68 -15.28
N ALA A 147 12.41 9.15 -16.48
CA ALA A 147 13.68 8.80 -17.12
C ALA A 147 14.93 9.23 -16.31
N LYS A 148 14.79 10.21 -15.41
CA LYS A 148 15.88 10.70 -14.53
C LYS A 148 15.79 10.12 -13.12
N SER A 149 14.79 9.29 -12.85
CA SER A 149 14.60 8.68 -11.53
C SER A 149 15.56 7.53 -11.31
N GLU A 150 16.16 7.46 -10.13
CA GLU A 150 16.92 6.28 -9.66
C GLU A 150 16.04 5.03 -9.56
N ASP A 151 14.72 5.20 -9.49
CA ASP A 151 13.71 4.15 -9.35
C ASP A 151 13.22 3.60 -10.71
N LEU A 152 13.66 4.16 -11.84
CA LEU A 152 13.17 3.79 -13.18
C LEU A 152 13.23 2.29 -13.43
N LYS A 153 14.37 1.66 -13.13
CA LYS A 153 14.58 0.22 -13.36
C LYS A 153 13.55 -0.63 -12.59
N GLN A 154 13.26 -0.26 -11.34
CA GLN A 154 12.27 -0.97 -10.54
C GLN A 154 10.84 -0.74 -11.06
N ILE A 155 10.51 0.48 -11.49
CA ILE A 155 9.20 0.81 -12.08
C ILE A 155 8.98 0.05 -13.39
N GLU A 156 10.02 -0.08 -14.22
CA GLU A 156 9.98 -0.89 -15.45
C GLU A 156 9.75 -2.37 -15.14
N GLU A 157 10.41 -2.93 -14.12
CA GLU A 157 10.17 -4.31 -13.67
C GLU A 157 8.76 -4.52 -13.15
N ASP A 158 8.24 -3.56 -12.39
CA ASP A 158 6.86 -3.60 -11.88
C ASP A 158 5.86 -3.60 -13.05
N TRP A 159 6.07 -2.74 -14.05
CA TRP A 159 5.26 -2.71 -15.27
C TRP A 159 5.33 -4.06 -16.00
N LYS A 160 6.54 -4.59 -16.23
CA LYS A 160 6.75 -5.90 -16.87
C LYS A 160 6.05 -7.03 -16.13
N TYR A 161 6.04 -7.00 -14.80
CA TYR A 161 5.32 -7.98 -13.99
C TYR A 161 3.79 -7.92 -14.24
N ILE A 162 3.21 -6.73 -14.23
CA ILE A 162 1.79 -6.52 -14.52
C ILE A 162 1.45 -7.03 -15.92
N ILE A 163 2.26 -6.66 -16.92
CA ILE A 163 2.08 -7.10 -18.31
C ILE A 163 2.21 -8.62 -18.45
N LYS A 164 3.14 -9.23 -17.73
CA LYS A 164 3.29 -10.70 -17.72
C LYS A 164 2.03 -11.40 -17.19
N LYS A 165 1.41 -10.90 -16.13
CA LYS A 165 0.12 -11.44 -15.64
C LYS A 165 -0.98 -11.28 -16.68
N ILE A 166 -1.08 -10.14 -17.36
CA ILE A 166 -2.06 -9.92 -18.43
C ILE A 166 -1.82 -10.91 -19.58
N LYS A 167 -0.56 -11.04 -20.06
CA LYS A 167 -0.19 -12.01 -21.12
C LYS A 167 -0.47 -13.47 -20.74
N SER A 168 -0.52 -13.78 -19.46
CA SER A 168 -0.85 -15.13 -18.95
C SER A 168 -2.34 -15.36 -18.75
N GLY A 169 -3.23 -14.41 -19.13
CA GLY A 169 -4.68 -14.49 -18.90
C GLY A 169 -5.07 -14.39 -17.42
N LYS A 170 -4.24 -13.76 -16.60
CA LYS A 170 -4.35 -13.68 -15.15
C LYS A 170 -4.51 -12.24 -14.62
N ALA A 171 -5.04 -11.33 -15.44
CA ALA A 171 -5.30 -9.97 -14.99
C ALA A 171 -6.29 -9.91 -13.82
N HIS A 172 -7.17 -10.89 -13.68
CA HIS A 172 -8.10 -11.03 -12.56
C HIS A 172 -7.41 -11.40 -11.22
N GLU A 173 -6.14 -11.82 -11.27
CA GLU A 173 -5.33 -12.08 -10.07
C GLU A 173 -4.41 -10.89 -9.71
N LEU A 174 -4.49 -9.76 -10.43
CA LEU A 174 -3.66 -8.58 -10.14
C LEU A 174 -4.02 -7.99 -8.77
N SER A 175 -2.99 -7.63 -8.00
CA SER A 175 -3.09 -6.90 -6.75
C SER A 175 -2.08 -5.76 -6.73
N GLU A 176 -2.36 -4.68 -5.99
CA GLU A 176 -1.39 -3.58 -5.81
C GLU A 176 -0.12 -4.06 -5.11
N ALA A 177 -0.23 -5.05 -4.22
CA ALA A 177 0.92 -5.62 -3.54
C ALA A 177 1.80 -6.54 -4.40
N ASP A 178 1.39 -6.90 -5.61
CA ASP A 178 2.18 -7.76 -6.50
C ASP A 178 3.56 -7.18 -6.86
N THR A 179 3.67 -5.88 -6.90
CA THR A 179 4.81 -5.11 -7.38
C THR A 179 5.43 -4.27 -6.27
N MET A 180 6.47 -3.49 -6.58
CA MET A 180 7.22 -2.74 -5.57
C MET A 180 6.77 -1.28 -5.45
N TYR A 181 6.90 -0.48 -6.51
CA TYR A 181 6.64 0.97 -6.52
C TYR A 181 5.44 1.33 -7.39
N LEU A 182 5.36 0.74 -8.58
CA LEU A 182 4.23 0.89 -9.50
C LEU A 182 3.24 -0.25 -9.27
N GLY A 183 2.03 0.04 -8.83
CA GLY A 183 0.97 -0.94 -8.57
C GLY A 183 -0.13 -0.94 -9.62
N ALA A 184 -0.99 -1.95 -9.55
CA ALA A 184 -2.24 -2.05 -10.29
C ALA A 184 -3.42 -1.91 -9.31
N CYS A 185 -3.83 -0.67 -9.01
CA CYS A 185 -4.89 -0.39 -8.06
C CYS A 185 -6.30 -0.53 -8.68
N THR A 186 -7.29 -0.87 -7.87
CA THR A 186 -8.70 -0.87 -8.29
C THR A 186 -9.17 0.52 -8.68
N LYS A 187 -9.94 0.63 -9.77
CA LYS A 187 -10.46 1.91 -10.33
C LYS A 187 -11.91 1.82 -10.79
N GLY A 188 -12.66 0.85 -10.35
CA GLY A 188 -14.11 0.74 -10.56
C GLY A 188 -14.90 1.35 -9.41
N GLU A 189 -16.19 1.63 -9.63
CA GLU A 189 -17.08 2.09 -8.56
C GLU A 189 -17.29 1.02 -7.49
N ASN A 190 -17.22 -0.25 -7.90
CA ASN A 190 -17.40 -1.41 -7.02
C ASN A 190 -16.84 -2.68 -7.66
N SER A 191 -16.95 -3.82 -6.99
CA SER A 191 -16.51 -5.13 -7.43
C SER A 191 -17.16 -5.65 -8.72
N SER A 192 -18.25 -5.02 -9.21
CA SER A 192 -18.88 -5.37 -10.48
C SER A 192 -18.28 -4.65 -11.70
N SER A 193 -17.36 -3.71 -11.50
CA SER A 193 -16.67 -2.99 -12.56
C SER A 193 -15.62 -3.88 -13.25
N LEU A 194 -16.10 -4.87 -14.03
CA LEU A 194 -15.27 -5.87 -14.67
C LEU A 194 -14.95 -5.50 -16.13
N ARG A 195 -13.76 -5.87 -16.58
CA ARG A 195 -13.25 -5.70 -17.96
C ARG A 195 -12.82 -7.02 -18.54
N GLU A 196 -12.92 -7.15 -19.87
CA GLU A 196 -12.34 -8.28 -20.57
C GLU A 196 -10.81 -8.21 -20.54
N GLN A 197 -10.18 -9.38 -20.57
CA GLN A 197 -8.74 -9.52 -20.63
C GLN A 197 -8.34 -10.48 -21.75
N PRO A 198 -7.13 -10.35 -22.34
CA PRO A 198 -6.65 -11.28 -23.35
C PRO A 198 -6.38 -12.66 -22.73
N PHE A 199 -6.50 -13.70 -23.56
CA PHE A 199 -6.12 -15.08 -23.21
C PHE A 199 -6.90 -15.72 -22.06
N SER A 200 -8.03 -15.13 -21.62
CA SER A 200 -8.91 -15.70 -20.60
C SER A 200 -10.36 -15.26 -20.80
N LYS A 201 -11.30 -16.17 -20.47
CA LYS A 201 -12.73 -15.83 -20.43
C LYS A 201 -13.17 -15.21 -19.09
N ILE A 202 -12.30 -15.28 -18.09
CA ILE A 202 -12.55 -14.69 -16.77
C ILE A 202 -12.34 -13.18 -16.89
N LYS A 203 -13.37 -12.39 -16.56
CA LYS A 203 -13.25 -10.94 -16.53
C LYS A 203 -12.41 -10.50 -15.33
N ALA A 204 -11.64 -9.44 -15.49
CA ALA A 204 -10.81 -8.85 -14.45
C ALA A 204 -11.41 -7.53 -13.95
N MET A 205 -11.20 -7.20 -12.69
CA MET A 205 -11.55 -5.88 -12.15
C MET A 205 -10.86 -4.78 -12.93
N GLN A 206 -11.55 -3.66 -13.16
CA GLN A 206 -10.93 -2.49 -13.77
C GLN A 206 -9.86 -1.93 -12.83
N ARG A 207 -8.62 -1.85 -13.34
CA ARG A 207 -7.46 -1.32 -12.60
C ARG A 207 -6.80 -0.17 -13.34
N ALA A 208 -6.08 0.63 -12.58
CA ALA A 208 -5.19 1.67 -13.08
C ALA A 208 -3.77 1.42 -12.60
N PHE A 209 -2.78 1.85 -13.37
CA PHE A 209 -1.44 2.02 -12.85
C PHE A 209 -1.46 3.09 -11.75
N CYS A 210 -0.72 2.87 -10.69
CA CYS A 210 -0.59 3.86 -9.61
C CYS A 210 0.80 3.81 -8.99
N PHE A 211 1.30 4.95 -8.53
CA PHE A 211 2.37 4.93 -7.54
C PHE A 211 1.77 4.67 -6.16
N LYS A 212 2.27 3.64 -5.49
CA LYS A 212 1.76 3.22 -4.16
C LYS A 212 1.84 4.34 -3.14
N THR A 213 0.95 4.36 -2.17
CA THR A 213 0.98 5.33 -1.05
C THR A 213 2.33 5.34 -0.33
N SER A 214 2.95 4.17 -0.17
CA SER A 214 4.26 4.02 0.44
C SER A 214 5.38 4.67 -0.39
N TYR A 215 5.37 4.48 -1.72
CA TYR A 215 6.29 5.13 -2.63
C TYR A 215 6.10 6.65 -2.64
N MET A 216 4.86 7.11 -2.76
CA MET A 216 4.52 8.54 -2.67
C MET A 216 4.94 9.16 -1.34
N THR A 217 4.86 8.41 -0.23
CA THR A 217 5.34 8.86 1.07
C THR A 217 6.85 9.15 1.05
N GLN A 218 7.64 8.31 0.38
CA GLN A 218 9.08 8.56 0.25
C GLN A 218 9.37 9.75 -0.66
N LEU A 219 8.58 9.97 -1.74
CA LEU A 219 8.70 11.18 -2.57
C LEU A 219 8.34 12.45 -1.76
N VAL A 220 7.28 12.42 -0.96
CA VAL A 220 6.91 13.52 -0.05
C VAL A 220 8.06 13.83 0.92
N ARG A 221 8.65 12.83 1.53
CA ARG A 221 9.79 13.02 2.44
C ARG A 221 11.02 13.56 1.71
N LYS A 222 11.30 13.05 0.51
CA LYS A 222 12.45 13.45 -0.32
C LYS A 222 12.35 14.91 -0.80
N TYR A 223 11.16 15.37 -1.19
CA TYR A 223 10.99 16.69 -1.81
C TYR A 223 10.44 17.75 -0.87
N ILE A 224 9.74 17.37 0.20
CA ILE A 224 9.06 18.28 1.11
C ILE A 224 9.64 18.20 2.52
N GLY A 225 9.97 17.01 2.97
CA GLY A 225 10.42 16.74 4.33
C GLY A 225 11.94 16.62 4.47
N ASP A 226 12.35 16.12 5.63
CA ASP A 226 13.73 15.69 5.86
C ASP A 226 13.88 14.22 5.52
N TYR A 227 14.62 13.93 4.45
CA TYR A 227 14.93 12.59 3.96
C TYR A 227 16.33 12.14 4.38
N SER A 228 17.02 12.89 5.22
CA SER A 228 18.37 12.58 5.64
C SER A 228 18.43 11.25 6.41
N ASN A 229 19.42 10.40 6.06
CA ASN A 229 19.84 9.20 6.78
C ASN A 229 18.97 7.94 6.68
N VAL A 230 18.12 7.77 5.66
CA VAL A 230 17.48 6.46 5.41
C VAL A 230 18.51 5.51 4.77
N GLU A 231 18.74 4.36 5.41
CA GLU A 231 19.68 3.35 4.91
C GLU A 231 19.10 2.66 3.67
N LYS A 232 19.95 2.45 2.64
CA LYS A 232 19.57 1.78 1.38
C LYS A 232 20.11 0.35 1.37
N VAL A 233 19.27 -0.60 0.95
CA VAL A 233 19.65 -1.99 0.72
C VAL A 233 20.45 -2.14 -0.58
N LEU A 234 20.03 -1.45 -1.64
CA LEU A 234 20.63 -1.53 -2.97
C LEU A 234 21.81 -0.56 -3.17
N LYS A 235 22.39 -0.05 -2.08
CA LYS A 235 23.51 0.90 -2.16
C LYS A 235 24.71 0.29 -2.88
N GLY A 236 25.15 0.97 -3.95
CA GLY A 236 26.38 0.58 -4.68
C GLY A 236 26.24 -0.65 -5.56
N THR A 237 25.02 -1.10 -5.86
CA THR A 237 24.75 -2.19 -6.79
C THR A 237 23.88 -1.74 -7.96
N THR A 238 24.08 -2.37 -9.13
CA THR A 238 23.21 -2.23 -10.31
C THR A 238 22.14 -3.31 -10.37
N ASN A 239 22.08 -4.20 -9.36
CA ASN A 239 21.10 -5.28 -9.31
C ASN A 239 19.69 -4.74 -9.11
N THR A 240 18.73 -5.45 -9.63
CA THR A 240 17.33 -5.27 -9.26
C THR A 240 17.09 -5.79 -7.85
N PHE A 241 15.95 -5.45 -7.25
CA PHE A 241 15.63 -5.95 -5.92
C PHE A 241 15.51 -7.48 -5.89
N ASN A 242 14.93 -8.08 -6.94
CA ASN A 242 14.82 -9.54 -7.05
C ASN A 242 16.17 -10.24 -7.22
N GLU A 243 17.05 -9.70 -8.06
CA GLU A 243 18.43 -10.21 -8.21
C GLU A 243 19.18 -10.13 -6.89
N PHE A 244 19.02 -9.04 -6.15
CA PHE A 244 19.64 -8.86 -4.84
C PHE A 244 19.14 -9.91 -3.82
N ILE A 245 17.83 -10.17 -3.78
CA ILE A 245 17.26 -11.23 -2.92
C ILE A 245 17.82 -12.59 -3.29
N ASN A 246 17.91 -12.93 -4.58
CA ASN A 246 18.47 -14.20 -5.04
C ASN A 246 19.92 -14.37 -4.59
N ASN A 247 20.73 -13.33 -4.69
CA ASN A 247 22.12 -13.35 -4.21
C ASN A 247 22.20 -13.59 -2.69
N ILE A 248 21.29 -13.02 -1.91
CA ILE A 248 21.18 -13.27 -0.46
C ILE A 248 20.84 -14.75 -0.20
N VAL A 249 19.86 -15.29 -0.94
CA VAL A 249 19.45 -16.69 -0.81
C VAL A 249 20.62 -17.60 -1.16
N ASP A 250 21.27 -17.40 -2.30
CA ASP A 250 22.40 -18.23 -2.76
C ASP A 250 23.56 -18.23 -1.74
N LYS A 251 23.83 -17.09 -1.12
CA LYS A 251 24.90 -16.94 -0.14
C LYS A 251 24.64 -17.66 1.18
N TYR A 252 23.38 -17.68 1.65
CA TYR A 252 23.07 -18.12 3.02
C TYR A 252 22.22 -19.38 3.11
N LYS A 253 21.62 -19.87 2.01
CA LYS A 253 20.83 -21.10 2.00
C LYS A 253 21.64 -22.29 2.47
N GLY A 254 21.04 -23.07 3.36
CA GLY A 254 21.66 -24.25 3.97
C GLY A 254 22.44 -23.98 5.25
N LYS A 255 22.74 -22.70 5.58
CA LYS A 255 23.37 -22.36 6.87
C LYS A 255 22.36 -22.44 8.01
N THR A 256 22.82 -22.93 9.16
CA THR A 256 22.03 -22.92 10.40
C THR A 256 21.91 -21.50 10.96
N GLN A 257 20.89 -21.27 11.76
CA GLN A 257 20.73 -19.99 12.47
C GLN A 257 21.95 -19.69 13.35
N LYS A 258 22.54 -20.70 13.98
CA LYS A 258 23.74 -20.55 14.82
C LYS A 258 24.98 -20.13 14.00
N GLU A 259 25.19 -20.76 12.85
CA GLU A 259 26.27 -20.38 11.93
C GLU A 259 26.13 -18.94 11.46
N LEU A 260 24.91 -18.53 11.05
CA LEU A 260 24.65 -17.16 10.65
C LEU A 260 24.84 -16.16 11.80
N MET A 261 24.42 -16.51 13.00
CA MET A 261 24.62 -15.66 14.18
C MET A 261 26.12 -15.52 14.50
N SER A 262 26.89 -16.58 14.41
CA SER A 262 28.34 -16.57 14.61
C SER A 262 29.03 -15.71 13.54
N GLU A 263 28.65 -15.88 12.27
CA GLU A 263 29.20 -15.11 11.15
C GLU A 263 28.98 -13.59 11.32
N PHE A 264 27.85 -13.19 11.90
CA PHE A 264 27.49 -11.79 12.13
C PHE A 264 27.86 -11.27 13.53
N GLY A 265 28.48 -12.08 14.38
CA GLY A 265 28.83 -11.69 15.75
C GLY A 265 27.60 -11.36 16.62
N LEU A 266 26.50 -12.10 16.46
CA LEU A 266 25.27 -11.88 17.20
C LEU A 266 25.15 -12.84 18.39
N GLU A 267 24.82 -12.29 19.57
CA GLU A 267 24.59 -13.09 20.77
C GLU A 267 23.16 -13.64 20.85
N SER A 268 23.00 -14.89 21.34
CA SER A 268 21.73 -15.65 21.24
C SER A 268 20.55 -15.15 22.09
N ASN A 269 20.76 -14.25 23.06
CA ASN A 269 19.77 -13.93 24.08
C ASN A 269 18.89 -12.72 23.82
N ALA A 270 19.05 -12.03 22.68
CA ALA A 270 18.25 -10.86 22.37
C ALA A 270 16.85 -11.24 21.87
N LYS A 271 15.79 -10.63 22.43
CA LYS A 271 14.39 -10.85 22.00
C LYS A 271 14.15 -10.55 20.51
N ASN A 272 14.96 -9.67 19.92
CA ASN A 272 14.88 -9.26 18.53
C ASN A 272 15.93 -9.90 17.62
N ILE A 273 16.55 -10.99 18.06
CA ILE A 273 17.67 -11.64 17.35
C ILE A 273 17.36 -11.95 15.89
N ASN A 274 16.15 -12.44 15.59
CA ASN A 274 15.77 -12.73 14.20
C ASN A 274 15.72 -11.48 13.34
N ASN A 275 15.24 -10.36 13.86
CA ASN A 275 15.24 -9.09 13.13
C ASN A 275 16.67 -8.57 12.89
N MET A 276 17.54 -8.72 13.87
CA MET A 276 18.96 -8.38 13.72
C MET A 276 19.63 -9.26 12.69
N LEU A 277 19.38 -10.58 12.73
CA LEU A 277 19.94 -11.55 11.79
C LEU A 277 19.57 -11.20 10.34
N ILE A 278 18.28 -11.01 10.03
CA ILE A 278 17.84 -10.68 8.69
C ILE A 278 18.38 -9.32 8.21
N SER A 279 18.52 -8.34 9.11
CA SER A 279 19.15 -7.05 8.77
C SER A 279 20.64 -7.23 8.39
N ARG A 280 21.37 -8.08 9.13
CA ARG A 280 22.77 -8.37 8.81
C ARG A 280 22.95 -9.16 7.50
N MET A 281 22.00 -10.07 7.18
CA MET A 281 22.00 -10.76 5.89
C MET A 281 21.90 -9.75 4.72
N PHE A 282 21.20 -8.64 4.91
CA PHE A 282 21.05 -7.54 3.94
C PHE A 282 22.14 -6.46 4.08
N ASN A 283 23.14 -6.68 4.93
CA ASN A 283 24.23 -5.74 5.19
C ASN A 283 23.75 -4.33 5.63
N VAL A 284 22.67 -4.27 6.42
CA VAL A 284 22.15 -3.03 6.99
C VAL A 284 22.23 -3.05 8.50
N LYS A 285 22.37 -1.84 9.08
CA LYS A 285 22.46 -1.63 10.55
C LYS A 285 21.11 -1.39 11.18
N SER A 286 20.22 -0.68 10.47
CA SER A 286 18.84 -0.43 10.86
C SER A 286 17.98 -1.70 10.77
N LYS A 287 16.75 -1.62 11.24
CA LYS A 287 15.78 -2.69 10.96
C LYS A 287 15.49 -2.70 9.47
N LEU A 288 15.46 -3.89 8.87
CA LEU A 288 15.24 -4.06 7.44
C LEU A 288 13.96 -3.35 6.94
N ALA A 289 12.87 -3.36 7.72
CA ALA A 289 11.64 -2.65 7.41
C ALA A 289 11.78 -1.10 7.39
N GLU A 290 12.85 -0.55 7.96
CA GLU A 290 13.11 0.89 8.02
C GLU A 290 14.00 1.38 6.87
N THR A 291 14.49 0.48 6.01
CA THR A 291 15.30 0.81 4.82
C THR A 291 14.44 1.40 3.70
N GLU A 292 15.08 2.13 2.80
CA GLU A 292 14.40 2.88 1.75
C GLU A 292 13.52 2.01 0.85
N GLU A 293 14.07 0.91 0.31
CA GLU A 293 13.37 0.03 -0.61
C GLU A 293 12.20 -0.68 0.07
N PHE A 294 12.38 -1.09 1.33
CA PHE A 294 11.30 -1.73 2.11
C PHE A 294 10.17 -0.74 2.42
N GLN A 295 10.51 0.49 2.73
CA GLN A 295 9.51 1.54 2.96
C GLN A 295 8.80 1.94 1.65
N LYS A 296 9.53 2.12 0.54
CA LYS A 296 8.94 2.42 -0.78
C LYS A 296 7.94 1.36 -1.23
N ALA A 297 8.27 0.09 -1.03
CA ALA A 297 7.47 -1.03 -1.48
C ALA A 297 6.43 -1.52 -0.46
N LYS A 298 6.41 -0.99 0.77
CA LYS A 298 5.61 -1.48 1.90
C LYS A 298 5.86 -2.98 2.14
N ILE A 299 7.14 -3.37 2.21
CA ILE A 299 7.52 -4.75 2.52
C ILE A 299 7.67 -4.93 4.03
N ILE A 300 6.99 -5.95 4.56
CA ILE A 300 7.10 -6.35 5.97
C ILE A 300 7.93 -7.64 6.05
N PRO A 301 9.18 -7.57 6.56
CA PRO A 301 9.99 -8.76 6.78
C PRO A 301 9.46 -9.56 7.98
N LYS A 302 9.37 -10.86 7.83
CA LYS A 302 8.95 -11.82 8.87
C LYS A 302 9.82 -13.07 8.82
N THR A 303 10.17 -13.62 9.96
CA THR A 303 10.81 -14.92 10.06
C THR A 303 9.73 -15.98 10.28
N ILE A 304 9.76 -17.06 9.52
CA ILE A 304 8.90 -18.23 9.65
C ILE A 304 9.75 -19.42 10.05
N ARG A 305 9.33 -20.12 11.09
CA ARG A 305 9.97 -21.34 11.59
C ARG A 305 9.07 -22.54 11.35
N ILE A 306 9.57 -23.47 10.56
CA ILE A 306 8.92 -24.74 10.25
C ILE A 306 9.57 -25.80 11.15
N GLU A 307 8.76 -26.42 12.00
CA GLU A 307 9.20 -27.52 12.88
C GLU A 307 9.48 -28.78 12.04
N GLU A 308 10.18 -29.79 12.60
CA GLU A 308 10.48 -31.05 11.91
C GLU A 308 9.24 -31.76 11.35
N ASN A 309 8.13 -31.67 12.08
CA ASN A 309 6.84 -32.23 11.67
C ASN A 309 6.04 -31.33 10.68
N GLY A 310 6.66 -30.31 10.12
CA GLY A 310 6.04 -29.37 9.19
C GLY A 310 5.04 -28.40 9.82
N ARG A 311 5.00 -28.30 11.15
CA ARG A 311 4.11 -27.36 11.86
C ARG A 311 4.72 -25.97 11.88
N ILE A 312 3.87 -24.96 11.64
CA ILE A 312 4.17 -23.55 11.88
C ILE A 312 3.33 -23.09 13.06
N LYS A 313 3.96 -22.56 14.10
CA LYS A 313 3.27 -22.13 15.33
C LYS A 313 2.76 -20.69 15.24
N GLU A 314 3.45 -19.87 14.49
CA GLU A 314 3.20 -18.44 14.40
C GLU A 314 1.95 -18.14 13.58
N SER A 315 1.13 -17.20 14.06
CA SER A 315 0.12 -16.48 13.30
C SER A 315 0.60 -15.06 13.09
N ILE A 316 0.14 -14.41 12.03
CA ILE A 316 0.50 -13.01 11.74
C ILE A 316 -0.60 -12.11 12.29
N SER A 317 -0.23 -11.22 13.23
CA SER A 317 -1.13 -10.22 13.81
C SER A 317 -1.05 -8.91 13.09
N PHE A 318 -2.19 -8.21 13.04
CA PHE A 318 -2.31 -6.82 12.64
C PHE A 318 -2.33 -5.90 13.86
N PRO A 319 -2.19 -4.58 13.70
CA PRO A 319 -2.47 -3.62 14.77
C PRO A 319 -3.89 -3.82 15.33
N TYR A 320 -4.09 -3.49 16.61
CA TYR A 320 -5.43 -3.54 17.17
C TYR A 320 -6.35 -2.51 16.50
N PHE A 321 -7.60 -2.90 16.25
CA PHE A 321 -8.62 -1.99 15.74
C PHE A 321 -9.32 -1.25 16.90
N LYS A 322 -9.68 0.01 16.66
CA LYS A 322 -10.53 0.75 17.59
C LYS A 322 -11.99 0.46 17.30
N TYR A 323 -12.72 0.00 18.30
CA TYR A 323 -14.14 -0.35 18.15
C TYR A 323 -15.00 0.81 17.62
N THR A 324 -14.69 2.06 18.03
CA THR A 324 -15.41 3.26 17.60
C THR A 324 -15.07 3.68 16.16
N GLU A 325 -13.94 3.24 15.60
CA GLU A 325 -13.53 3.59 14.25
C GLU A 325 -13.97 2.53 13.23
N ILE A 326 -13.83 1.24 13.55
CA ILE A 326 -14.21 0.17 12.62
C ILE A 326 -15.69 0.23 12.21
N VAL A 327 -16.59 0.68 13.11
CA VAL A 327 -18.04 0.78 12.82
C VAL A 327 -18.42 1.97 11.93
N LYS A 328 -17.46 2.83 11.58
CA LYS A 328 -17.63 3.95 10.65
C LYS A 328 -17.09 3.64 9.25
N GLN A 329 -16.43 2.50 9.08
CA GLN A 329 -15.80 2.11 7.82
C GLN A 329 -16.75 1.26 6.98
N ASP A 330 -16.65 1.41 5.67
CA ASP A 330 -17.20 0.47 4.71
C ASP A 330 -16.13 -0.51 4.28
N TRP A 331 -16.52 -1.72 3.82
CA TRP A 331 -15.55 -2.73 3.40
C TRP A 331 -14.58 -2.23 2.33
N GLU A 332 -15.08 -1.48 1.36
CA GLU A 332 -14.27 -1.02 0.21
C GLU A 332 -13.15 -0.05 0.61
N GLU A 333 -13.31 0.66 1.73
CA GLU A 333 -12.39 1.69 2.23
C GLU A 333 -11.85 1.38 3.63
N CYS A 334 -12.01 0.13 4.12
CA CYS A 334 -11.58 -0.20 5.48
C CYS A 334 -10.07 -0.41 5.58
N ASP A 335 -9.53 -0.09 6.77
CA ASP A 335 -8.10 -0.19 7.08
C ASP A 335 -7.54 -1.59 6.85
N LEU A 336 -8.32 -2.65 7.11
CA LEU A 336 -7.86 -4.04 6.94
C LEU A 336 -7.69 -4.40 5.46
N LYS A 337 -8.64 -4.01 4.62
CA LYS A 337 -8.58 -4.24 3.16
C LYS A 337 -7.39 -3.49 2.57
N GLU A 338 -7.25 -2.19 2.88
CA GLU A 338 -6.13 -1.37 2.42
C GLU A 338 -4.78 -1.96 2.85
N GLU A 339 -4.69 -2.42 4.10
CA GLU A 339 -3.46 -3.06 4.61
C GLU A 339 -3.10 -4.32 3.82
N LEU A 340 -4.07 -5.19 3.56
CA LEU A 340 -3.83 -6.46 2.86
C LEU A 340 -3.58 -6.28 1.37
N GLU A 341 -4.29 -5.38 0.70
CA GLU A 341 -4.12 -5.09 -0.72
C GLU A 341 -2.77 -4.43 -1.05
N THR A 342 -2.20 -3.69 -0.10
CA THR A 342 -1.00 -2.88 -0.36
C THR A 342 0.28 -3.44 0.26
N THR A 343 0.17 -4.42 1.17
CA THR A 343 1.32 -4.96 1.91
C THR A 343 1.89 -6.20 1.22
N LYS A 344 3.21 -6.18 1.01
CA LYS A 344 3.99 -7.35 0.63
C LYS A 344 4.75 -7.89 1.83
N TYR A 345 4.67 -9.17 2.07
CA TYR A 345 5.46 -9.84 3.10
C TYR A 345 6.71 -10.44 2.48
N MET A 346 7.82 -10.32 3.18
CA MET A 346 9.06 -11.03 2.88
C MET A 346 9.35 -12.02 3.99
N PHE A 347 9.12 -13.29 3.69
CA PHE A 347 9.32 -14.36 4.65
C PHE A 347 10.70 -14.96 4.54
N PHE A 348 11.45 -14.93 5.64
CA PHE A 348 12.70 -15.64 5.84
C PHE A 348 12.39 -17.01 6.43
N VAL A 349 12.55 -18.05 5.63
CA VAL A 349 12.11 -19.41 5.99
C VAL A 349 13.26 -20.17 6.63
N PHE A 350 13.03 -20.59 7.87
CA PHE A 350 13.92 -21.48 8.62
C PHE A 350 13.18 -22.78 8.92
N LYS A 351 13.79 -23.93 8.62
CA LYS A 351 13.23 -25.25 8.90
C LYS A 351 14.10 -25.98 9.92
N MET A 352 13.46 -26.61 10.89
CA MET A 352 14.13 -27.45 11.88
C MET A 352 14.64 -28.73 11.18
N GLU A 353 15.93 -28.97 11.26
CA GLU A 353 16.62 -30.16 10.73
C GLU A 353 17.68 -30.58 11.74
N ASN A 354 17.64 -31.83 12.20
CA ASN A 354 18.60 -32.37 13.17
C ASN A 354 18.75 -31.50 14.45
N GLY A 355 17.65 -30.92 14.93
CA GLY A 355 17.63 -30.10 16.13
C GLY A 355 18.09 -28.65 15.95
N GLU A 356 18.33 -28.17 14.72
CA GLU A 356 18.75 -26.80 14.41
C GLU A 356 17.89 -26.18 13.31
N TYR A 357 17.64 -24.87 13.39
CA TYR A 357 16.96 -24.14 12.31
C TYR A 357 17.90 -23.82 11.18
N VAL A 358 17.64 -24.36 10.00
CA VAL A 358 18.40 -24.16 8.76
C VAL A 358 17.68 -23.16 7.86
N PHE A 359 18.37 -22.16 7.36
CA PHE A 359 17.82 -21.19 6.42
C PHE A 359 17.54 -21.84 5.05
N LYS A 360 16.28 -21.78 4.61
CA LYS A 360 15.80 -22.41 3.37
C LYS A 360 15.63 -21.42 2.22
N GLY A 361 15.46 -20.15 2.52
CA GLY A 361 15.29 -19.13 1.49
C GLY A 361 14.40 -17.98 1.92
N ILE A 362 14.08 -17.14 0.94
CA ILE A 362 13.19 -15.99 1.09
C ILE A 362 11.99 -16.19 0.16
N LYS A 363 10.79 -15.96 0.69
CA LYS A 363 9.56 -15.97 -0.09
C LYS A 363 8.87 -14.63 0.00
N LEU A 364 8.66 -13.98 -1.15
CA LEU A 364 7.78 -12.81 -1.25
C LEU A 364 6.34 -13.30 -1.39
N TRP A 365 5.43 -12.69 -0.66
CA TRP A 365 4.03 -13.05 -0.68
C TRP A 365 3.15 -11.84 -0.35
N ASN A 366 2.01 -11.76 -1.00
CA ASN A 366 0.89 -10.90 -0.65
C ASN A 366 -0.38 -11.72 -0.64
N MET A 367 -1.38 -11.28 0.10
CA MET A 367 -2.64 -12.01 0.17
C MET A 367 -3.35 -11.99 -1.19
N PRO A 368 -3.80 -13.16 -1.71
CA PRO A 368 -4.59 -13.21 -2.92
C PRO A 368 -5.88 -12.40 -2.77
N GLU A 369 -6.26 -11.69 -3.82
CA GLU A 369 -7.46 -10.85 -3.81
C GLU A 369 -8.73 -11.66 -3.53
N ILE A 370 -8.80 -12.88 -4.04
CA ILE A 370 -9.94 -13.77 -3.78
C ILE A 370 -10.12 -14.04 -2.30
N ASP A 371 -9.05 -14.22 -1.53
CA ASP A 371 -9.12 -14.45 -0.08
C ASP A 371 -9.53 -13.17 0.67
N ILE A 372 -9.08 -12.00 0.19
CA ILE A 372 -9.49 -10.70 0.73
C ILE A 372 -10.99 -10.49 0.53
N GLU A 373 -11.49 -10.67 -0.71
CA GLU A 373 -12.88 -10.40 -1.09
C GLU A 373 -13.87 -11.49 -0.66
N THR A 374 -13.39 -12.59 -0.11
CA THR A 374 -14.25 -13.65 0.42
C THR A 374 -14.05 -13.83 1.93
N SER A 375 -13.10 -14.63 2.33
CA SER A 375 -12.91 -15.06 3.73
C SER A 375 -12.58 -13.90 4.68
N VAL A 376 -11.74 -12.94 4.25
CA VAL A 376 -11.40 -11.78 5.08
C VAL A 376 -12.59 -10.84 5.20
N MET A 377 -13.28 -10.56 4.08
CA MET A 377 -14.48 -9.73 4.06
C MET A 377 -15.56 -10.30 4.98
N GLU A 378 -15.81 -11.61 4.92
CA GLU A 378 -16.80 -12.29 5.78
C GLU A 378 -16.46 -12.13 7.26
N MET A 379 -15.21 -12.39 7.64
CA MET A 379 -14.72 -12.21 9.00
C MET A 379 -14.83 -10.75 9.46
N TRP A 380 -14.46 -9.79 8.60
CA TRP A 380 -14.56 -8.37 8.91
C TRP A 380 -16.02 -7.94 9.09
N LYS A 381 -16.93 -8.30 8.19
CA LYS A 381 -18.38 -7.99 8.28
C LYS A 381 -19.00 -8.57 9.55
N LYS A 382 -18.66 -9.81 9.92
CA LYS A 382 -19.15 -10.42 11.18
C LYS A 382 -18.63 -9.63 12.38
N THR A 383 -17.35 -9.24 12.38
CA THR A 383 -16.73 -8.43 13.45
C THR A 383 -17.41 -7.05 13.55
N TYR A 384 -17.57 -6.36 12.42
CA TYR A 384 -18.28 -5.07 12.33
C TYR A 384 -19.69 -5.15 12.93
N ASN A 385 -20.49 -6.15 12.52
CA ASN A 385 -21.85 -6.35 13.00
C ASN A 385 -21.91 -6.67 14.51
N THR A 386 -20.98 -7.49 15.00
CA THR A 386 -20.84 -7.85 16.41
C THR A 386 -20.60 -6.59 17.26
N ILE A 387 -19.71 -5.70 16.82
CA ILE A 387 -19.39 -4.45 17.53
C ILE A 387 -20.56 -3.47 17.44
N LYS A 388 -21.09 -3.25 16.24
CA LYS A 388 -22.18 -2.29 15.99
C LYS A 388 -23.45 -2.61 16.77
N SER A 389 -23.71 -3.90 16.95
CA SER A 389 -24.88 -4.38 17.69
C SER A 389 -24.68 -4.43 19.22
N GLY A 390 -23.46 -4.24 19.73
CA GLY A 390 -23.13 -4.40 21.15
C GLY A 390 -23.19 -5.84 21.65
N ASN A 391 -23.06 -6.83 20.77
CA ASN A 391 -23.11 -8.26 21.14
C ASN A 391 -21.69 -8.87 21.19
N ILE A 392 -20.75 -8.21 21.84
CA ILE A 392 -19.35 -8.68 21.87
C ILE A 392 -19.22 -9.92 22.76
N VAL A 393 -19.73 -9.86 23.98
CA VAL A 393 -19.67 -11.01 24.90
C VAL A 393 -20.85 -11.95 24.62
N LYS A 394 -20.53 -13.22 24.31
CA LYS A 394 -21.51 -14.28 24.08
C LYS A 394 -21.96 -14.96 25.38
N SER A 395 -20.98 -15.30 26.23
CA SER A 395 -21.19 -15.97 27.52
C SER A 395 -20.02 -15.69 28.46
N ILE A 396 -20.26 -15.95 29.77
CA ILE A 396 -19.21 -15.92 30.77
C ILE A 396 -19.15 -17.31 31.39
N GLU A 397 -18.04 -18.02 31.17
CA GLU A 397 -17.81 -19.40 31.64
C GLU A 397 -16.59 -19.43 32.54
N ASN A 398 -16.75 -19.84 33.79
CA ASN A 398 -15.69 -19.85 34.80
C ASN A 398 -14.92 -18.51 34.92
N GLY A 399 -15.63 -17.37 34.82
CA GLY A 399 -15.05 -16.05 34.85
C GLY A 399 -14.38 -15.59 33.52
N ILE A 400 -14.34 -16.45 32.50
CA ILE A 400 -13.77 -16.17 31.19
C ILE A 400 -14.87 -15.69 30.23
N ARG A 401 -14.70 -14.53 29.66
CA ARG A 401 -15.62 -13.99 28.64
C ARG A 401 -15.38 -14.68 27.30
N LYS A 402 -16.40 -15.34 26.77
CA LYS A 402 -16.44 -15.86 25.39
C LYS A 402 -17.04 -14.80 24.50
N THR A 403 -16.45 -14.58 23.32
CA THR A 403 -16.91 -13.55 22.40
C THR A 403 -17.64 -14.12 21.19
N ASN A 404 -18.40 -13.27 20.52
CA ASN A 404 -19.02 -13.55 19.21
C ASN A 404 -18.08 -13.25 18.04
N PHE A 405 -16.82 -12.85 18.32
CA PHE A 405 -15.84 -12.67 17.25
C PHE A 405 -15.47 -14.00 16.58
N VAL A 406 -15.09 -13.90 15.31
CA VAL A 406 -14.71 -15.07 14.51
C VAL A 406 -13.47 -15.75 15.09
N GLY A 407 -13.62 -16.99 15.53
CA GLY A 407 -12.52 -17.84 15.99
C GLY A 407 -11.76 -18.50 14.84
N MET A 408 -10.57 -19.06 15.14
CA MET A 408 -9.71 -19.69 14.13
C MET A 408 -10.35 -20.91 13.43
N SER A 409 -11.27 -21.62 14.11
CA SER A 409 -12.01 -22.76 13.54
C SER A 409 -13.19 -22.35 12.64
N GLU A 410 -13.62 -21.08 12.72
CA GLU A 410 -14.78 -20.57 11.98
C GLU A 410 -14.41 -19.99 10.60
N ASN A 411 -13.14 -19.68 10.39
CA ASN A 411 -12.64 -19.11 9.14
C ASN A 411 -11.24 -19.67 8.86
N ASN A 412 -11.01 -20.15 7.64
CA ASN A 412 -9.78 -20.84 7.27
C ASN A 412 -8.59 -19.89 7.01
N VAL A 413 -8.82 -18.60 6.85
CA VAL A 413 -7.81 -17.60 6.48
C VAL A 413 -7.42 -16.73 7.67
N CYS A 414 -8.39 -16.23 8.41
CA CYS A 414 -8.16 -15.22 9.45
C CYS A 414 -9.16 -15.34 10.61
N HIS A 415 -8.80 -14.74 11.73
CA HIS A 415 -9.64 -14.73 12.94
C HIS A 415 -9.41 -13.44 13.75
N VAL A 416 -10.20 -13.28 14.81
CA VAL A 416 -10.08 -12.17 15.76
C VAL A 416 -9.74 -12.72 17.14
N ARG A 417 -8.76 -12.13 17.81
CA ARG A 417 -8.45 -12.46 19.21
C ARG A 417 -7.83 -11.28 19.96
N PRO A 418 -7.77 -11.36 21.31
CA PRO A 418 -7.17 -10.32 22.13
C PRO A 418 -5.72 -9.96 21.71
N HIS A 419 -5.40 -8.67 21.75
CA HIS A 419 -4.08 -8.11 21.46
C HIS A 419 -3.68 -7.01 22.49
N GLY A 420 -4.34 -6.98 23.63
CA GLY A 420 -3.94 -6.14 24.78
C GLY A 420 -2.79 -6.77 25.56
N ARG A 421 -2.07 -5.97 26.33
CA ARG A 421 -1.04 -6.45 27.27
C ARG A 421 -1.63 -7.40 28.32
N ASP A 422 -2.83 -7.06 28.77
CA ASP A 422 -3.65 -7.85 29.72
C ASP A 422 -5.15 -7.55 29.48
N ALA A 423 -6.03 -8.12 30.29
CA ALA A 423 -7.47 -7.94 30.18
C ALA A 423 -7.94 -6.48 30.45
N LYS A 424 -7.11 -5.67 31.11
CA LYS A 424 -7.37 -4.26 31.45
C LYS A 424 -6.92 -3.29 30.35
N ASP A 425 -6.12 -3.76 29.39
CA ASP A 425 -5.71 -2.94 28.23
C ASP A 425 -6.89 -2.88 27.23
N THR A 426 -7.80 -1.93 27.49
CA THR A 426 -9.10 -1.81 26.83
C THR A 426 -9.15 -0.63 25.86
N CYS A 427 -10.19 -0.56 25.04
CA CYS A 427 -10.61 0.62 24.31
C CYS A 427 -12.15 0.75 24.30
N LYS A 428 -12.63 1.99 24.08
CA LYS A 428 -14.04 2.34 24.14
C LYS A 428 -14.87 1.61 23.09
N LEU A 429 -16.08 1.22 23.47
CA LEU A 429 -17.09 0.67 22.58
C LEU A 429 -17.97 1.79 22.00
N PRO A 430 -18.50 1.64 20.76
CA PRO A 430 -19.45 2.57 20.19
C PRO A 430 -20.82 2.52 20.88
N VAL A 431 -21.19 1.34 21.38
CA VAL A 431 -22.38 1.08 22.19
C VAL A 431 -21.99 0.10 23.33
N PRO A 432 -22.64 0.17 24.50
CA PRO A 432 -22.36 -0.76 25.61
C PRO A 432 -22.59 -2.20 25.20
N ASP A 433 -21.74 -3.11 25.71
CA ASP A 433 -21.95 -4.56 25.51
C ASP A 433 -23.24 -5.01 26.20
N LYS A 434 -24.12 -5.68 25.47
CA LYS A 434 -25.46 -6.03 25.94
C LYS A 434 -25.48 -6.99 27.11
N LEU A 435 -24.51 -7.92 27.19
CA LEU A 435 -24.48 -8.92 28.27
C LEU A 435 -23.87 -8.33 29.54
N THR A 436 -22.81 -7.53 29.41
CA THR A 436 -22.02 -7.06 30.56
C THR A 436 -22.31 -5.62 30.95
N GLY A 437 -22.98 -4.83 30.08
CA GLY A 437 -23.17 -3.39 30.26
C GLY A 437 -21.88 -2.57 30.15
N ALA A 438 -20.74 -3.18 29.76
CA ALA A 438 -19.45 -2.52 29.72
C ALA A 438 -19.36 -1.53 28.55
N ASN A 439 -18.79 -0.33 28.82
CA ASN A 439 -18.56 0.71 27.80
C ASN A 439 -17.19 0.58 27.12
N GLU A 440 -16.36 -0.36 27.53
CA GLU A 440 -15.05 -0.65 26.99
C GLU A 440 -14.77 -2.15 27.00
N TYR A 441 -13.90 -2.59 26.12
CA TYR A 441 -13.51 -3.98 26.01
C TYR A 441 -12.02 -4.12 25.72
N THR A 442 -11.41 -5.27 26.07
CA THR A 442 -10.00 -5.59 25.79
C THR A 442 -9.71 -5.38 24.32
N LYS A 443 -8.56 -4.79 24.00
CA LYS A 443 -8.11 -4.61 22.61
C LYS A 443 -8.07 -5.92 21.86
N HIS A 444 -8.58 -5.94 20.65
CA HIS A 444 -8.55 -7.07 19.73
C HIS A 444 -7.88 -6.65 18.42
N CYS A 445 -7.33 -7.62 17.71
CA CYS A 445 -6.87 -7.41 16.35
C CYS A 445 -7.22 -8.61 15.46
N PHE A 446 -7.07 -8.41 14.17
CA PHE A 446 -7.15 -9.45 13.16
C PHE A 446 -5.84 -10.25 13.12
N TRP A 447 -5.96 -11.54 12.78
CA TRP A 447 -4.84 -12.47 12.68
C TRP A 447 -5.00 -13.33 11.44
N ILE A 448 -3.91 -13.55 10.70
CA ILE A 448 -3.86 -14.61 9.69
C ILE A 448 -3.58 -15.93 10.39
N ASN A 449 -4.36 -16.97 10.07
CA ASN A 449 -4.26 -18.28 10.70
C ASN A 449 -2.92 -18.97 10.39
N ASN A 450 -2.31 -19.62 11.36
CA ASN A 450 -1.09 -20.41 11.12
C ASN A 450 -1.33 -21.59 10.17
N THR A 451 -2.54 -22.14 10.11
CA THR A 451 -2.95 -23.16 9.13
C THR A 451 -2.99 -22.62 7.71
N TYR A 452 -3.42 -21.36 7.52
CA TYR A 452 -3.35 -20.68 6.24
C TYR A 452 -1.90 -20.36 5.87
N ILE A 453 -1.11 -19.84 6.82
CA ILE A 453 0.32 -19.57 6.63
C ILE A 453 1.03 -20.85 6.19
N ARG A 454 0.74 -22.02 6.82
CA ARG A 454 1.34 -23.30 6.44
C ARG A 454 1.14 -23.64 4.97
N LYS A 455 -0.03 -23.36 4.39
CA LYS A 455 -0.30 -23.59 2.95
C LYS A 455 0.62 -22.74 2.06
N ILE A 456 0.97 -21.52 2.50
CA ILE A 456 1.89 -20.65 1.75
C ILE A 456 3.27 -21.28 1.60
N PHE A 457 3.65 -22.16 2.53
CA PHE A 457 4.99 -22.76 2.61
C PHE A 457 5.02 -24.27 2.29
N GLU A 458 4.03 -24.80 1.58
CA GLU A 458 3.97 -26.23 1.21
C GLU A 458 5.25 -26.74 0.53
N GLU A 459 5.90 -25.90 -0.27
CA GLU A 459 7.16 -26.22 -0.96
C GLU A 459 8.37 -26.40 -0.04
N TYR A 460 8.27 -25.97 1.23
CA TYR A 460 9.31 -26.10 2.25
C TYR A 460 8.99 -27.22 3.28
N LEU A 461 7.79 -27.79 3.24
CA LEU A 461 7.35 -28.84 4.16
C LEU A 461 7.91 -30.23 3.77
#